data_a03190b270f997c4e9c3781faf815b3d
#
_entry.id   a03190b270f997c4e9c3781faf815b3d
#
_cell.length_a   1.000
_cell.length_b   1.000
_cell.length_c   1.000
_cell.angle_alpha   90.00
_cell.angle_beta   90.00
_cell.angle_gamma   90.00
#
_symmetry.space_group_name_H-M   'P 1'
#
loop_
_entity.id
_entity.type
_entity.pdbx_description
1 polymer ?
#
loop_
_entity_poly.entity_id
_entity_poly.type
_entity_poly.pdbx_seq_one_letter_code
_entity_poly.pdbx_strand_id
1 'polypeptide(L)'
;MLHVARQMMTAARTAKMSKIVVICKQEKLAVLQSALNKIGVNGMTVTQVQGYGTQKGNSQYYRGVRVDGPKLLPKVKIEIVVTSIPVETIVDVCKKVLYTGQIGDGKIFIYDVEEVVKVRTGETGYDALQGDD
;
A
#
# COMPACT_ATOMS: atom_id res chain seq x y z
N MET A 1 -1.26 -33.24 -20.35
CA MET A 1 -0.59 -31.93 -20.49
C MET A 1 -1.58 -30.79 -20.40
N LEU A 2 -2.62 -30.75 -21.26
CA LEU A 2 -3.66 -29.70 -21.19
C LEU A 2 -4.38 -29.64 -19.83
N HIS A 3 -4.61 -30.79 -19.20
CA HIS A 3 -5.27 -30.86 -17.91
C HIS A 3 -4.43 -30.21 -16.80
N VAL A 4 -3.12 -30.45 -16.79
CA VAL A 4 -2.21 -29.86 -15.81
C VAL A 4 -2.12 -28.35 -15.99
N ALA A 5 -2.02 -27.88 -17.25
CA ALA A 5 -1.97 -26.45 -17.55
C ALA A 5 -3.27 -25.74 -17.09
N ARG A 6 -4.43 -26.37 -17.31
CA ARG A 6 -5.71 -25.82 -16.83
C ARG A 6 -5.79 -25.77 -15.31
N GLN A 7 -5.28 -26.78 -14.62
CA GLN A 7 -5.24 -26.78 -13.15
C GLN A 7 -4.34 -25.68 -12.62
N MET A 8 -3.18 -25.45 -13.24
CA MET A 8 -2.28 -24.38 -12.84
C MET A 8 -2.90 -23.00 -13.08
N MET A 9 -3.59 -22.81 -14.20
CA MET A 9 -4.28 -21.56 -14.51
C MET A 9 -5.42 -21.32 -13.53
N THR A 10 -6.20 -22.36 -13.19
CA THR A 10 -7.28 -22.27 -12.22
C THR A 10 -6.74 -21.92 -10.84
N ALA A 11 -5.65 -22.55 -10.42
CA ALA A 11 -5.01 -22.25 -9.14
C ALA A 11 -4.52 -20.81 -9.07
N ALA A 12 -3.91 -20.28 -10.15
CA ALA A 12 -3.48 -18.89 -10.22
C ALA A 12 -4.67 -17.92 -10.14
N ARG A 13 -5.77 -18.27 -10.83
CA ARG A 13 -6.99 -17.43 -10.84
C ARG A 13 -7.72 -17.43 -9.51
N THR A 14 -7.61 -18.53 -8.74
CA THR A 14 -8.23 -18.65 -7.42
C THR A 14 -7.28 -18.29 -6.30
N ALA A 15 -6.04 -17.89 -6.63
CA ALA A 15 -5.08 -17.43 -5.65
C ALA A 15 -5.65 -16.25 -4.86
N LYS A 16 -5.35 -16.23 -3.58
CA LYS A 16 -5.83 -15.17 -2.69
C LYS A 16 -5.35 -13.81 -3.18
N MET A 17 -6.28 -12.90 -3.29
CA MET A 17 -5.99 -11.51 -3.60
C MET A 17 -5.96 -10.69 -2.32
N SER A 18 -4.98 -9.83 -2.20
CA SER A 18 -4.82 -8.98 -1.03
C SER A 18 -4.67 -7.53 -1.43
N LYS A 19 -5.29 -6.65 -0.65
CA LYS A 19 -5.11 -5.22 -0.75
C LYS A 19 -4.23 -4.75 0.40
N ILE A 20 -3.17 -4.04 0.05
CA ILE A 20 -2.25 -3.48 1.03
C ILE A 20 -2.42 -1.98 0.99
N VAL A 21 -2.75 -1.40 2.13
CA VAL A 21 -2.90 0.04 2.30
C VAL A 21 -1.78 0.53 3.18
N VAL A 22 -0.99 1.46 2.68
CA VAL A 22 0.12 2.06 3.42
C VAL A 22 -0.20 3.53 3.63
N ILE A 23 -0.16 3.98 4.88
CA ILE A 23 -0.29 5.39 5.21
C ILE A 23 1.04 5.84 5.79
N CYS A 24 1.69 6.79 5.13
CA CYS A 24 3.02 7.24 5.50
C CYS A 24 3.24 8.71 5.18
N LYS A 25 4.42 9.21 5.53
CA LYS A 25 4.80 10.59 5.24
C LYS A 25 4.95 10.80 3.74
N GLN A 26 4.58 11.98 3.25
CA GLN A 26 4.65 12.33 1.84
C GLN A 26 6.07 12.24 1.28
N GLU A 27 7.08 12.61 2.05
CA GLU A 27 8.47 12.58 1.60
C GLU A 27 8.99 11.16 1.35
N LYS A 28 8.30 10.14 1.81
CA LYS A 28 8.69 8.74 1.57
C LYS A 28 8.11 8.14 0.30
N LEU A 29 7.18 8.83 -0.35
CA LEU A 29 6.43 8.27 -1.47
C LEU A 29 7.34 7.83 -2.63
N ALA A 30 8.24 8.71 -3.08
CA ALA A 30 9.09 8.40 -4.24
C ALA A 30 10.01 7.21 -3.98
N VAL A 31 10.62 7.14 -2.81
CA VAL A 31 11.52 6.05 -2.42
C VAL A 31 10.75 4.74 -2.30
N LEU A 32 9.57 4.79 -1.69
CA LEU A 32 8.73 3.61 -1.53
C LEU A 32 8.24 3.10 -2.88
N GLN A 33 7.77 3.98 -3.75
CA GLN A 33 7.32 3.63 -5.09
C GLN A 33 8.43 2.94 -5.89
N SER A 34 9.64 3.49 -5.85
CA SER A 34 10.80 2.90 -6.51
C SER A 34 11.13 1.50 -5.96
N ALA A 35 11.12 1.36 -4.64
CA ALA A 35 11.40 0.07 -4.01
C ALA A 35 10.34 -0.99 -4.34
N LEU A 36 9.07 -0.61 -4.37
CA LEU A 36 7.98 -1.52 -4.74
C LEU A 36 8.04 -1.92 -6.21
N ASN A 37 8.39 -0.99 -7.10
CA ASN A 37 8.57 -1.32 -8.51
C ASN A 37 9.65 -2.38 -8.73
N LYS A 38 10.72 -2.34 -7.95
CA LYS A 38 11.81 -3.31 -8.05
C LYS A 38 11.38 -4.75 -7.73
N ILE A 39 10.37 -4.93 -6.92
CA ILE A 39 9.84 -6.26 -6.60
C ILE A 39 8.62 -6.64 -7.44
N GLY A 40 8.32 -5.86 -8.47
CA GLY A 40 7.28 -6.21 -9.43
C GLY A 40 5.92 -5.56 -9.17
N VAL A 41 5.80 -4.66 -8.21
CA VAL A 41 4.54 -3.90 -8.00
C VAL A 41 4.48 -2.80 -9.04
N ASN A 42 3.57 -2.93 -10.00
CA ASN A 42 3.45 -2.01 -11.12
C ASN A 42 2.29 -1.02 -10.99
N GLY A 43 1.24 -1.41 -10.29
CA GLY A 43 0.06 -0.58 -10.11
C GLY A 43 -0.13 -0.18 -8.66
N MET A 44 -0.33 1.11 -8.43
CA MET A 44 -0.68 1.60 -7.11
C MET A 44 -1.54 2.86 -7.25
N THR A 45 -2.45 3.04 -6.31
CA THR A 45 -3.28 4.24 -6.23
C THR A 45 -2.78 5.08 -5.06
N VAL A 46 -2.53 6.35 -5.32
CA VAL A 46 -2.00 7.26 -4.31
C VAL A 46 -3.01 8.37 -4.04
N THR A 47 -3.32 8.59 -2.77
CA THR A 47 -4.21 9.64 -2.34
C THR A 47 -3.53 10.47 -1.27
N GLN A 48 -3.61 11.78 -1.38
CA GLN A 48 -3.17 12.67 -0.33
C GLN A 48 -4.24 12.70 0.76
N VAL A 49 -3.82 12.44 1.99
CA VAL A 49 -4.72 12.37 3.14
C VAL A 49 -4.15 13.18 4.29
N GLN A 50 -4.95 13.38 5.32
CA GLN A 50 -4.48 13.99 6.56
C GLN A 50 -4.67 13.01 7.69
N GLY A 51 -3.59 12.80 8.46
CA GLY A 51 -3.63 12.01 9.67
C GLY A 51 -3.93 12.90 10.87
N TYR A 52 -4.83 12.47 11.73
CA TYR A 52 -5.15 13.17 12.96
C TYR A 52 -4.49 12.44 14.12
N GLY A 53 -3.66 13.15 14.87
CA GLY A 53 -2.99 12.54 15.99
C GLY A 53 -2.10 13.51 16.75
N THR A 54 -1.58 13.04 17.88
CA THR A 54 -0.63 13.78 18.69
C THR A 54 0.77 13.34 18.34
N GLN A 55 1.63 14.29 17.92
CA GLN A 55 3.05 14.02 17.76
C GLN A 55 3.81 14.62 18.94
N LYS A 56 4.35 13.76 19.80
CA LYS A 56 5.23 14.19 20.89
C LYS A 56 6.53 14.71 20.27
N GLY A 57 7.01 15.84 20.79
CA GLY A 57 8.23 16.47 20.30
C GLY A 57 8.02 17.51 19.22
N ASN A 58 6.80 17.62 18.67
CA ASN A 58 6.44 18.63 17.69
C ASN A 58 5.63 19.75 18.35
N SER A 59 6.12 20.24 19.48
CA SER A 59 5.48 21.32 20.21
C SER A 59 5.56 22.61 19.43
N GLN A 60 4.44 23.30 19.28
CA GLN A 60 4.39 24.64 18.71
C GLN A 60 4.06 25.63 19.78
N TYR A 61 4.57 26.85 19.60
CA TYR A 61 4.31 27.96 20.51
C TYR A 61 3.46 29.00 19.79
N TYR A 62 2.42 29.45 20.48
CA TYR A 62 1.61 30.58 20.03
C TYR A 62 1.68 31.65 21.11
N ARG A 63 2.26 32.82 20.76
CA ARG A 63 2.49 33.94 21.67
C ARG A 63 3.22 33.52 22.96
N GLY A 64 4.21 32.64 22.82
CA GLY A 64 5.01 32.15 23.96
C GLY A 64 4.35 31.06 24.77
N VAL A 65 3.15 30.62 24.41
CA VAL A 65 2.45 29.53 25.07
C VAL A 65 2.61 28.27 24.25
N ARG A 66 3.06 27.19 24.91
CA ARG A 66 3.19 25.88 24.27
C ARG A 66 1.80 25.35 23.93
N VAL A 67 1.58 25.05 22.67
CA VAL A 67 0.35 24.45 22.17
C VAL A 67 0.64 23.01 21.82
N ASP A 68 0.24 22.09 22.69
CA ASP A 68 0.26 20.67 22.46
C ASP A 68 -1.16 20.19 22.19
N GLY A 69 -1.30 19.30 21.25
CA GLY A 69 -2.61 18.72 20.96
C GLY A 69 -2.62 17.99 19.64
N PRO A 70 -3.74 17.31 19.36
CA PRO A 70 -3.93 16.64 18.09
C PRO A 70 -3.89 17.61 16.93
N LYS A 71 -3.21 17.22 15.85
CA LYS A 71 -3.12 18.02 14.62
C LYS A 71 -3.45 17.17 13.43
N LEU A 72 -3.93 17.81 12.39
CA LEU A 72 -4.03 17.22 11.07
C LEU A 72 -2.68 17.33 10.38
N LEU A 73 -2.07 16.20 10.06
CA LEU A 73 -0.76 16.12 9.44
C LEU A 73 -0.89 15.56 8.02
N PRO A 74 -0.18 16.15 7.06
CA PRO A 74 -0.23 15.64 5.69
C PRO A 74 0.43 14.25 5.61
N LYS A 75 -0.27 13.33 4.98
CA LYS A 75 0.17 11.95 4.74
C LYS A 75 -0.20 11.55 3.32
N VAL A 76 0.33 10.42 2.87
CA VAL A 76 -0.13 9.76 1.66
C VAL A 76 -0.69 8.39 2.02
N LYS A 77 -1.71 8.01 1.28
CA LYS A 77 -2.31 6.68 1.34
C LYS A 77 -2.01 5.99 0.02
N ILE A 78 -1.34 4.87 0.09
CA ILE A 78 -0.97 4.07 -1.07
C ILE A 78 -1.76 2.78 -1.02
N GLU A 79 -2.45 2.44 -2.09
CA GLU A 79 -3.26 1.23 -2.17
C GLU A 79 -2.73 0.35 -3.29
N ILE A 80 -2.48 -0.91 -2.97
CA ILE A 80 -1.94 -1.91 -3.88
C ILE A 80 -2.80 -3.16 -3.77
N VAL A 81 -3.18 -3.72 -4.90
CA VAL A 81 -3.86 -5.02 -4.93
C VAL A 81 -2.95 -6.00 -5.65
N VAL A 82 -2.66 -7.11 -5.00
CA VAL A 82 -1.73 -8.12 -5.52
C VAL A 82 -2.30 -9.53 -5.36
N THR A 83 -1.80 -10.42 -6.19
CA THR A 83 -2.12 -11.85 -6.11
C THR A 83 -0.85 -12.71 -6.25
N SER A 84 0.08 -12.33 -7.12
CA SER A 84 1.27 -13.14 -7.41
C SER A 84 2.48 -12.79 -6.53
N ILE A 85 2.49 -11.61 -5.94
CA ILE A 85 3.59 -11.18 -5.05
C ILE A 85 3.17 -11.49 -3.61
N PRO A 86 4.00 -12.20 -2.84
CA PRO A 86 3.67 -12.46 -1.43
C PRO A 86 3.51 -11.18 -0.64
N VAL A 87 2.47 -11.13 0.19
CA VAL A 87 2.19 -9.97 1.04
C VAL A 87 3.38 -9.65 1.95
N GLU A 88 4.01 -10.68 2.50
CA GLU A 88 5.16 -10.51 3.41
C GLU A 88 6.33 -9.78 2.73
N THR A 89 6.55 -10.05 1.44
CA THR A 89 7.60 -9.37 0.67
C THR A 89 7.33 -7.88 0.57
N ILE A 90 6.08 -7.52 0.29
CA ILE A 90 5.67 -6.12 0.18
C ILE A 90 5.76 -5.43 1.54
N VAL A 91 5.28 -6.08 2.59
CA VAL A 91 5.34 -5.54 3.96
C VAL A 91 6.79 -5.31 4.38
N ASP A 92 7.69 -6.24 4.10
CA ASP A 92 9.11 -6.11 4.46
C ASP A 92 9.77 -4.92 3.74
N VAL A 93 9.47 -4.72 2.46
CA VAL A 93 9.97 -3.57 1.71
C VAL A 93 9.45 -2.27 2.32
N CYS A 94 8.15 -2.19 2.61
CA CYS A 94 7.56 -1.01 3.23
C CYS A 94 8.19 -0.71 4.59
N LYS A 95 8.39 -1.71 5.42
CA LYS A 95 9.02 -1.55 6.73
C LYS A 95 10.43 -1.01 6.61
N LYS A 96 11.23 -1.54 5.69
CA LYS A 96 12.61 -1.09 5.49
C LYS A 96 12.67 0.36 5.03
N VAL A 97 11.82 0.74 4.09
CA VAL A 97 11.81 2.09 3.52
C VAL A 97 11.29 3.12 4.52
N LEU A 98 10.24 2.76 5.25
CA LEU A 98 9.51 3.71 6.08
C LEU A 98 10.06 3.88 7.49
N TYR A 99 10.78 2.88 7.99
CA TYR A 99 11.23 2.87 9.38
C TYR A 99 12.24 3.98 9.66
N THR A 100 11.95 4.81 10.64
CA THR A 100 12.88 5.77 11.23
C THR A 100 12.98 5.58 12.75
N GLY A 101 12.03 4.86 13.33
CA GLY A 101 11.92 4.70 14.79
C GLY A 101 11.21 5.85 15.47
N GLN A 102 10.72 6.82 14.69
CA GLN A 102 10.00 7.98 15.20
C GLN A 102 8.50 7.83 15.01
N ILE A 103 7.73 8.56 15.81
CA ILE A 103 6.29 8.66 15.65
C ILE A 103 6.01 9.26 14.27
N GLY A 104 5.05 8.67 13.55
CA GLY A 104 4.68 9.14 12.23
C GLY A 104 5.23 8.32 11.07
N ASP A 105 5.98 7.25 11.35
CA ASP A 105 6.48 6.34 10.30
C ASP A 105 5.35 5.73 9.48
N GLY A 106 4.19 5.55 10.09
CA GLY A 106 3.01 5.10 9.36
C GLY A 106 2.52 3.72 9.78
N LYS A 107 1.53 3.26 9.05
CA LYS A 107 0.89 1.95 9.29
C LYS A 107 0.62 1.26 7.98
N ILE A 108 0.56 -0.05 8.03
CA ILE A 108 0.25 -0.92 6.91
C ILE A 108 -0.99 -1.72 7.29
N PHE A 109 -2.01 -1.66 6.43
CA PHE A 109 -3.25 -2.42 6.61
C PHE A 109 -3.37 -3.44 5.50
N ILE A 110 -3.78 -4.64 5.83
CA ILE A 110 -3.92 -5.73 4.87
C ILE A 110 -5.37 -6.21 4.88
N TYR A 111 -5.97 -6.26 3.69
CA TYR A 111 -7.35 -6.67 3.50
C TYR A 111 -7.41 -7.83 2.52
N ASP A 112 -8.37 -8.70 2.71
CA ASP A 112 -8.74 -9.67 1.70
C ASP A 112 -9.58 -8.97 0.64
N VAL A 113 -9.29 -9.26 -0.64
CA VAL A 113 -10.06 -8.74 -1.77
C VAL A 113 -10.88 -9.89 -2.32
N GLU A 114 -12.19 -9.72 -2.33
CA GLU A 114 -13.11 -10.75 -2.78
C GLU A 114 -13.02 -10.95 -4.29
N GLU A 115 -13.01 -9.84 -5.04
CA GLU A 115 -12.96 -9.90 -6.50
C GLU A 115 -12.37 -8.61 -7.06
N VAL A 116 -11.74 -8.73 -8.25
CA VAL A 116 -11.24 -7.59 -9.02
C VAL A 116 -11.79 -7.72 -10.43
N VAL A 117 -12.26 -6.62 -10.99
CA VAL A 117 -12.77 -6.57 -12.37
C VAL A 117 -12.05 -5.45 -13.10
N LYS A 118 -11.44 -5.76 -14.23
CA LYS A 118 -10.86 -4.75 -15.12
C LYS A 118 -11.97 -4.18 -16.00
N VAL A 119 -12.21 -2.89 -15.89
CA VAL A 119 -13.34 -2.23 -16.58
C VAL A 119 -13.20 -2.34 -18.10
N ARG A 120 -12.00 -2.11 -18.62
CA ARG A 120 -11.76 -2.09 -20.07
C ARG A 120 -12.04 -3.44 -20.75
N THR A 121 -11.66 -4.53 -20.12
CA THR A 121 -11.70 -5.87 -20.73
C THR A 121 -12.77 -6.78 -20.12
N GLY A 122 -13.26 -6.47 -18.93
CA GLY A 122 -14.14 -7.34 -18.19
C GLY A 122 -13.43 -8.51 -17.52
N GLU A 123 -12.11 -8.59 -17.63
CA GLU A 123 -11.32 -9.64 -16.98
C GLU A 123 -11.47 -9.56 -15.46
N THR A 124 -11.45 -10.71 -14.81
CA THR A 124 -11.63 -10.81 -13.36
C THR A 124 -10.44 -11.54 -12.71
N GLY A 125 -10.32 -11.36 -11.41
CA GLY A 125 -9.35 -12.09 -10.59
C GLY A 125 -7.91 -11.82 -11.02
N TYR A 126 -7.13 -12.89 -11.13
CA TYR A 126 -5.72 -12.83 -11.51
C TYR A 126 -5.52 -12.06 -12.82
N ASP A 127 -6.33 -12.37 -13.84
CA ASP A 127 -6.18 -11.76 -15.16
C ASP A 127 -6.42 -10.25 -15.11
N ALA A 128 -7.33 -9.80 -14.25
CA ALA A 128 -7.63 -8.37 -14.10
C ALA A 128 -6.44 -7.56 -13.55
N LEU A 129 -5.52 -8.21 -12.87
CA LEU A 129 -4.34 -7.57 -12.28
C LEU A 129 -3.10 -7.64 -13.17
N GLN A 130 -3.22 -8.22 -14.37
CA GLN A 130 -2.12 -8.33 -15.31
C GLN A 130 -2.22 -7.26 -16.38
N GLY A 131 -1.05 -6.77 -16.84
CA GLY A 131 -0.99 -5.78 -17.90
C GLY A 131 -1.52 -4.41 -17.49
N ASP A 132 -1.76 -3.59 -18.49
CA ASP A 132 -2.29 -2.23 -18.31
C ASP A 132 -3.81 -2.23 -18.19
N ASP A 133 -4.33 -1.27 -17.49
CA ASP A 133 -5.77 -1.08 -17.31
C ASP A 133 -6.54 -0.84 -18.62
#